data_4dfd8c66f50e4efab3f175c5e67847b0
#
_entry.id   4dfd8c66f50e4efab3f175c5e67847b0
#
_cell.length_a   1.000
_cell.length_b   1.000
_cell.length_c   1.000
_cell.angle_alpha   90.00
_cell.angle_beta   90.00
_cell.angle_gamma   90.00
#
_symmetry.space_group_name_H-M   'P 1'
#
loop_
_entity.id
_entity.type
_entity.pdbx_description
1 polymer ?
#
loop_
_entity_poly.entity_id
_entity_poly.type
_entity_poly.pdbx_seq_one_letter_code
_entity_poly.pdbx_strand_id
1 'polypeptide(L)'
;MEKNLKNIEFIAEIASSHNGSIKILRKLVEKLILSNVTSIKFQIFKLNKLAHPSYKFFNALKNISIPSQAYKAIINKVLKSKKKVILEPFDNESFEFCKKFKKKVSVKISSSDNDNIDLIKTSLKYFDKVFISISGYKISSVEKLFKKLNRSKRVIFTYGFQSFPTDYRNLRMGFLKELKQKNMRVCYADHTSRDNIFE
;
A
#
# COMPACT_ATOMS: atom_id res chain seq x y z
N MET A 1 23.90 6.33 -15.28
CA MET A 1 22.73 5.67 -14.67
C MET A 1 22.58 5.93 -13.17
N GLU A 2 23.63 6.16 -12.40
CA GLU A 2 23.56 6.32 -10.92
C GLU A 2 22.85 7.59 -10.40
N LYS A 3 22.82 8.67 -11.16
CA LYS A 3 22.17 9.93 -10.71
C LYS A 3 20.66 9.86 -10.52
N ASN A 4 19.96 8.88 -11.10
CA ASN A 4 18.50 8.76 -11.03
C ASN A 4 17.96 7.92 -9.84
N LEU A 5 18.79 7.10 -9.20
CA LEU A 5 18.38 6.25 -8.09
C LEU A 5 18.20 7.01 -6.78
N LYS A 6 18.85 8.17 -6.60
CA LYS A 6 18.76 8.99 -5.37
C LYS A 6 17.35 9.48 -5.02
N ASN A 7 16.40 9.41 -5.96
CA ASN A 7 15.02 9.89 -5.77
C ASN A 7 13.96 8.78 -5.71
N ILE A 8 14.36 7.51 -5.67
CA ILE A 8 13.43 6.39 -5.58
C ILE A 8 13.16 6.07 -4.12
N GLU A 9 11.89 6.08 -3.72
CA GLU A 9 11.47 5.60 -2.40
C GLU A 9 11.17 4.10 -2.47
N PHE A 10 11.90 3.29 -1.68
CA PHE A 10 11.64 1.86 -1.55
C PHE A 10 10.66 1.60 -0.42
N ILE A 11 9.59 0.88 -0.73
CA ILE A 11 8.52 0.53 0.21
C ILE A 11 8.58 -0.97 0.49
N ALA A 12 8.84 -1.35 1.74
CA ALA A 12 8.73 -2.74 2.16
C ALA A 12 7.28 -3.05 2.53
N GLU A 13 6.67 -4.00 1.83
CA GLU A 13 5.36 -4.54 2.15
C GLU A 13 5.48 -5.71 3.12
N ILE A 14 4.91 -5.59 4.32
CA ILE A 14 4.87 -6.71 5.27
C ILE A 14 3.72 -7.68 4.93
N ALA A 15 2.58 -7.15 4.49
CA ALA A 15 1.37 -7.93 4.20
C ALA A 15 1.09 -8.99 5.29
N SER A 16 0.97 -10.27 4.90
CA SER A 16 0.74 -11.40 5.78
C SER A 16 2.02 -12.17 6.20
N SER A 17 3.22 -11.66 5.87
CA SER A 17 4.50 -12.34 6.16
C SER A 17 4.75 -12.62 7.65
N HIS A 18 3.98 -11.98 8.53
CA HIS A 18 3.99 -12.25 9.98
C HIS A 18 3.21 -13.52 10.37
N ASN A 19 2.46 -14.12 9.45
CA ASN A 19 1.66 -15.34 9.66
C ASN A 19 0.85 -15.32 10.98
N GLY A 20 0.16 -14.20 11.26
CA GLY A 20 -0.65 -14.00 12.48
C GLY A 20 0.15 -13.78 13.78
N SER A 21 1.47 -13.85 13.73
CA SER A 21 2.33 -13.73 14.92
C SER A 21 2.81 -12.30 15.14
N ILE A 22 2.39 -11.69 16.24
CA ILE A 22 2.87 -10.35 16.67
C ILE A 22 4.39 -10.39 16.93
N LYS A 23 4.91 -11.51 17.41
CA LYS A 23 6.37 -11.70 17.64
C LYS A 23 7.14 -11.64 16.32
N ILE A 24 6.65 -12.32 15.28
CA ILE A 24 7.26 -12.27 13.94
C ILE A 24 7.13 -10.88 13.35
N LEU A 25 5.95 -10.25 13.44
CA LEU A 25 5.73 -8.89 12.96
C LEU A 25 6.74 -7.90 13.58
N ARG A 26 6.97 -7.98 14.89
CA ARG A 26 7.97 -7.15 15.59
C ARG A 26 9.38 -7.37 15.04
N LYS A 27 9.79 -8.62 14.86
CA LYS A 27 11.11 -8.97 14.31
C LYS A 27 11.28 -8.44 12.87
N LEU A 28 10.28 -8.61 12.02
CA LEU A 28 10.28 -8.07 10.64
C LEU A 28 10.48 -6.55 10.65
N VAL A 29 9.69 -5.83 11.46
CA VAL A 29 9.80 -4.38 11.60
C VAL A 29 11.18 -3.95 12.08
N GLU A 30 11.76 -4.62 13.08
CA GLU A 30 13.11 -4.34 13.57
C GLU A 30 14.16 -4.45 12.47
N LYS A 31 14.10 -5.50 11.67
CA LYS A 31 15.01 -5.68 10.53
C LYS A 31 14.79 -4.61 9.44
N LEU A 32 13.54 -4.26 9.14
CA LEU A 32 13.23 -3.23 8.16
C LEU A 32 13.63 -1.82 8.62
N ILE A 33 13.57 -1.52 9.91
CA ILE A 33 14.07 -0.25 10.46
C ILE A 33 15.56 -0.09 10.19
N LEU A 34 16.34 -1.17 10.28
CA LEU A 34 17.78 -1.18 10.03
C LEU A 34 18.17 -1.26 8.55
N SER A 35 17.23 -1.55 7.66
CA SER A 35 17.49 -1.69 6.23
C SER A 35 17.42 -0.32 5.50
N ASN A 36 17.75 -0.32 4.22
CA ASN A 36 17.73 0.89 3.37
C ASN A 36 16.34 1.25 2.82
N VAL A 37 15.26 0.56 3.23
CA VAL A 37 13.91 0.94 2.79
C VAL A 37 13.51 2.31 3.34
N THR A 38 12.74 3.05 2.54
CA THR A 38 12.26 4.38 2.93
C THR A 38 11.00 4.31 3.76
N SER A 39 10.12 3.34 3.43
CA SER A 39 8.80 3.20 4.02
C SER A 39 8.49 1.75 4.35
N ILE A 40 7.70 1.54 5.40
CA ILE A 40 7.16 0.23 5.77
C ILE A 40 5.64 0.30 5.60
N LYS A 41 5.08 -0.67 4.85
CA LYS A 41 3.64 -0.76 4.63
C LYS A 41 3.02 -1.90 5.42
N PHE A 42 1.86 -1.62 6.02
CA PHE A 42 1.05 -2.57 6.80
C PHE A 42 -0.34 -2.68 6.20
N GLN A 43 -0.84 -3.90 6.10
CA GLN A 43 -2.24 -4.19 5.81
C GLN A 43 -3.00 -4.37 7.11
N ILE A 44 -4.15 -3.70 7.25
CA ILE A 44 -4.93 -3.71 8.48
C ILE A 44 -6.38 -4.04 8.14
N PHE A 45 -6.90 -5.10 8.75
CA PHE A 45 -8.27 -5.53 8.55
C PHE A 45 -8.86 -6.18 9.78
N LYS A 46 -10.19 -6.18 9.87
CA LYS A 46 -10.95 -7.02 10.77
C LYS A 46 -11.55 -8.18 10.00
N LEU A 47 -11.26 -9.40 10.42
CA LEU A 47 -11.65 -10.62 9.71
C LEU A 47 -13.14 -10.65 9.34
N ASN A 48 -14.02 -10.39 10.29
CA ASN A 48 -15.49 -10.42 10.11
C ASN A 48 -16.05 -9.24 9.28
N LYS A 49 -15.21 -8.25 8.94
CA LYS A 49 -15.53 -7.15 8.03
C LYS A 49 -14.94 -7.37 6.64
N LEU A 50 -13.88 -8.17 6.55
CA LEU A 50 -13.20 -8.49 5.31
C LEU A 50 -13.85 -9.68 4.59
N ALA A 51 -14.27 -10.72 5.34
CA ALA A 51 -14.79 -11.95 4.75
C ALA A 51 -15.92 -12.54 5.59
N HIS A 52 -16.91 -13.13 4.89
CA HIS A 52 -17.97 -13.92 5.51
C HIS A 52 -17.43 -15.30 5.93
N PRO A 53 -17.90 -15.92 7.03
CA PRO A 53 -17.44 -17.24 7.48
C PRO A 53 -17.55 -18.36 6.44
N SER A 54 -18.48 -18.27 5.49
CA SER A 54 -18.61 -19.22 4.38
C SER A 54 -17.58 -19.05 3.26
N TYR A 55 -16.74 -18.00 3.32
CA TYR A 55 -15.70 -17.80 2.32
C TYR A 55 -14.63 -18.89 2.41
N LYS A 56 -14.33 -19.54 1.29
CA LYS A 56 -13.43 -20.73 1.24
C LYS A 56 -12.07 -20.51 1.90
N PHE A 57 -11.56 -19.27 1.93
CA PHE A 57 -10.28 -18.93 2.56
C PHE A 57 -10.43 -18.25 3.92
N PHE A 58 -11.62 -18.28 4.54
CA PHE A 58 -11.87 -17.62 5.81
C PHE A 58 -10.90 -18.08 6.92
N ASN A 59 -10.65 -19.38 7.03
CA ASN A 59 -9.70 -19.90 8.03
C ASN A 59 -8.25 -19.45 7.76
N ALA A 60 -7.84 -19.36 6.50
CA ALA A 60 -6.52 -18.81 6.16
C ALA A 60 -6.41 -17.33 6.58
N LEU A 61 -7.44 -16.51 6.30
CA LEU A 61 -7.50 -15.12 6.74
C LEU A 61 -7.50 -14.99 8.27
N LYS A 62 -8.21 -15.90 8.97
CA LYS A 62 -8.23 -15.96 10.43
C LYS A 62 -6.83 -16.20 11.00
N ASN A 63 -6.09 -17.13 10.42
CA ASN A 63 -4.74 -17.48 10.87
C ASN A 63 -3.73 -16.34 10.71
N ILE A 64 -3.90 -15.46 9.72
CA ILE A 64 -3.02 -14.30 9.50
C ILE A 64 -3.56 -13.00 10.12
N SER A 65 -4.73 -13.03 10.76
CA SER A 65 -5.32 -11.84 11.34
C SER A 65 -4.62 -11.41 12.62
N ILE A 66 -4.29 -10.14 12.72
CA ILE A 66 -3.76 -9.49 13.92
C ILE A 66 -4.71 -8.36 14.33
N PRO A 67 -5.11 -8.26 15.60
CA PRO A 67 -5.94 -7.17 16.06
C PRO A 67 -5.30 -5.81 15.77
N SER A 68 -6.07 -4.86 15.22
CA SER A 68 -5.56 -3.54 14.83
C SER A 68 -4.86 -2.80 16.00
N GLN A 69 -5.31 -3.01 17.23
CA GLN A 69 -4.68 -2.42 18.41
C GLN A 69 -3.22 -2.88 18.62
N ALA A 70 -2.85 -4.10 18.22
CA ALA A 70 -1.48 -4.59 18.30
C ALA A 70 -0.53 -3.83 17.36
N TYR A 71 -1.04 -3.29 16.24
CA TYR A 71 -0.25 -2.47 15.34
C TYR A 71 0.12 -1.10 15.93
N LYS A 72 -0.62 -0.56 16.91
CA LYS A 72 -0.40 0.79 17.44
C LYS A 72 1.03 1.00 17.96
N ALA A 73 1.51 0.09 18.80
CA ALA A 73 2.86 0.17 19.35
C ALA A 73 3.93 0.01 18.26
N ILE A 74 3.69 -0.89 17.30
CA ILE A 74 4.59 -1.20 16.20
C ILE A 74 4.70 0.00 15.25
N ILE A 75 3.59 0.60 14.85
CA ILE A 75 3.56 1.80 14.01
C ILE A 75 4.30 2.96 14.71
N ASN A 76 4.07 3.17 15.99
CA ASN A 76 4.77 4.21 16.74
C ASN A 76 6.29 3.95 16.82
N LYS A 77 6.72 2.69 16.93
CA LYS A 77 8.15 2.33 16.88
C LYS A 77 8.76 2.70 15.52
N VAL A 78 8.06 2.40 14.41
CA VAL A 78 8.51 2.79 13.06
C VAL A 78 8.60 4.30 12.92
N LEU A 79 7.58 5.05 13.35
CA LEU A 79 7.57 6.51 13.27
C LEU A 79 8.73 7.15 14.05
N LYS A 80 9.13 6.57 15.20
CA LYS A 80 10.30 7.02 15.98
C LYS A 80 11.62 6.76 15.26
N SER A 81 11.71 5.77 14.38
CA SER A 81 12.92 5.40 13.65
C SER A 81 13.19 6.26 12.40
N LYS A 82 12.40 7.30 12.16
CA LYS A 82 12.47 8.17 10.97
C LYS A 82 12.03 7.47 9.65
N LYS A 83 11.59 6.20 9.68
CA LYS A 83 10.98 5.55 8.52
C LYS A 83 9.56 6.06 8.32
N LYS A 84 9.12 6.15 7.07
CA LYS A 84 7.73 6.48 6.73
C LYS A 84 6.84 5.26 6.93
N VAL A 85 5.58 5.49 7.25
CA VAL A 85 4.57 4.44 7.40
C VAL A 85 3.47 4.62 6.38
N ILE A 86 3.09 3.51 5.74
CA ILE A 86 1.93 3.43 4.86
C ILE A 86 0.97 2.41 5.46
N LEU A 87 -0.30 2.79 5.63
CA LEU A 87 -1.35 1.92 6.14
C LEU A 87 -2.35 1.61 5.03
N GLU A 88 -2.69 0.34 4.86
CA GLU A 88 -3.69 -0.11 3.90
C GLU A 88 -4.86 -0.74 4.67
N PRO A 89 -5.89 0.03 5.03
CA PRO A 89 -7.09 -0.49 5.66
C PRO A 89 -8.00 -1.15 4.62
N PHE A 90 -8.61 -2.29 4.97
CA PHE A 90 -9.53 -3.04 4.12
C PHE A 90 -10.99 -2.98 4.61
N ASP A 91 -11.27 -2.25 5.67
CA ASP A 91 -12.60 -2.04 6.22
C ASP A 91 -12.71 -0.70 6.93
N ASN A 92 -13.94 -0.24 7.18
CA ASN A 92 -14.18 1.06 7.80
C ASN A 92 -13.61 1.19 9.22
N GLU A 93 -13.63 0.13 10.03
CA GLU A 93 -13.09 0.19 11.38
C GLU A 93 -11.56 0.28 11.36
N SER A 94 -10.92 -0.42 10.44
CA SER A 94 -9.48 -0.31 10.19
C SER A 94 -9.11 1.06 9.63
N PHE A 95 -9.95 1.67 8.80
CA PHE A 95 -9.77 3.05 8.33
C PHE A 95 -9.85 4.05 9.50
N GLU A 96 -10.84 3.92 10.39
CA GLU A 96 -10.96 4.76 11.59
C GLU A 96 -9.76 4.57 12.55
N PHE A 97 -9.24 3.34 12.67
CA PHE A 97 -8.00 3.11 13.40
C PHE A 97 -6.82 3.85 12.76
N CYS A 98 -6.66 3.79 11.43
CA CYS A 98 -5.60 4.48 10.71
C CYS A 98 -5.67 6.00 10.87
N LYS A 99 -6.87 6.60 10.91
CA LYS A 99 -7.08 8.04 11.10
C LYS A 99 -6.48 8.57 12.41
N LYS A 100 -6.28 7.73 13.43
CA LYS A 100 -5.66 8.12 14.70
C LYS A 100 -4.21 8.60 14.55
N PHE A 101 -3.53 8.21 13.47
CA PHE A 101 -2.16 8.63 13.16
C PHE A 101 -2.10 9.91 12.33
N LYS A 102 -3.20 10.33 11.70
CA LYS A 102 -3.35 11.57 10.90
C LYS A 102 -2.19 11.75 9.89
N LYS A 103 -1.69 12.98 9.78
CA LYS A 103 -0.61 13.37 8.86
C LYS A 103 0.75 12.71 9.13
N LYS A 104 0.90 11.93 10.19
CA LYS A 104 2.14 11.18 10.47
C LYS A 104 2.33 9.96 9.57
N VAL A 105 1.27 9.50 8.91
CA VAL A 105 1.28 8.33 8.04
C VAL A 105 0.64 8.64 6.69
N SER A 106 0.96 7.83 5.69
CA SER A 106 0.26 7.77 4.42
C SER A 106 -0.74 6.62 4.42
N VAL A 107 -1.73 6.67 3.55
CA VAL A 107 -2.71 5.59 3.37
C VAL A 107 -2.65 5.06 1.95
N LYS A 108 -2.88 3.76 1.79
CA LYS A 108 -3.12 3.15 0.47
C LYS A 108 -4.59 2.71 0.38
N ILE A 109 -5.21 3.07 -0.71
CA ILE A 109 -6.54 2.62 -1.12
C ILE A 109 -6.34 1.41 -2.04
N SER A 110 -6.97 0.30 -1.67
CA SER A 110 -6.88 -0.97 -2.41
C SER A 110 -7.56 -0.88 -3.79
N SER A 111 -7.35 -1.90 -4.62
CA SER A 111 -8.00 -1.96 -5.94
C SER A 111 -9.51 -2.15 -5.84
N SER A 112 -10.02 -2.72 -4.74
CA SER A 112 -11.46 -2.89 -4.50
C SER A 112 -12.18 -1.56 -4.23
N ASP A 113 -11.45 -0.52 -3.81
CA ASP A 113 -12.02 0.77 -3.38
C ASP A 113 -11.50 1.95 -4.19
N ASN A 114 -10.81 1.69 -5.29
CA ASN A 114 -10.11 2.71 -6.07
C ASN A 114 -11.04 3.67 -6.85
N ASP A 115 -12.32 3.38 -6.95
CA ASP A 115 -13.38 4.21 -7.51
C ASP A 115 -14.21 4.95 -6.42
N ASN A 116 -14.00 4.63 -5.15
CA ASN A 116 -14.66 5.30 -4.03
C ASN A 116 -14.08 6.70 -3.79
N ILE A 117 -14.61 7.67 -4.53
CA ILE A 117 -14.12 9.06 -4.52
C ILE A 117 -14.23 9.70 -3.13
N ASP A 118 -15.28 9.38 -2.37
CA ASP A 118 -15.49 9.97 -1.04
C ASP A 118 -14.46 9.43 -0.02
N LEU A 119 -14.14 8.14 -0.09
CA LEU A 119 -13.06 7.55 0.69
C LEU A 119 -11.71 8.20 0.35
N ILE A 120 -11.42 8.40 -0.94
CA ILE A 120 -10.18 9.04 -1.39
C ILE A 120 -10.10 10.49 -0.91
N LYS A 121 -11.17 11.27 -1.08
CA LYS A 121 -11.22 12.67 -0.62
C LYS A 121 -11.10 12.76 0.91
N THR A 122 -11.77 11.87 1.63
CA THR A 122 -11.65 11.77 3.09
C THR A 122 -10.20 11.43 3.48
N SER A 123 -9.58 10.48 2.79
CA SER A 123 -8.17 10.12 3.01
C SER A 123 -7.23 11.32 2.83
N LEU A 124 -7.46 12.17 1.84
CA LEU A 124 -6.68 13.39 1.63
C LEU A 124 -6.82 14.41 2.77
N LYS A 125 -7.89 14.38 3.55
CA LYS A 125 -8.05 15.25 4.74
C LYS A 125 -7.16 14.77 5.90
N TYR A 126 -7.06 13.46 6.10
CA TYR A 126 -6.44 12.88 7.29
C TYR A 126 -4.98 12.48 7.13
N PHE A 127 -4.53 12.05 5.95
CA PHE A 127 -3.21 11.45 5.75
C PHE A 127 -2.24 12.37 5.01
N ASP A 128 -0.94 12.12 5.13
CA ASP A 128 0.11 12.88 4.41
C ASP A 128 -0.02 12.66 2.91
N LYS A 129 -0.01 11.40 2.47
CA LYS A 129 -0.16 11.01 1.07
C LYS A 129 -1.21 9.92 0.94
N VAL A 130 -1.84 9.84 -0.23
CA VAL A 130 -2.82 8.81 -0.57
C VAL A 130 -2.31 8.04 -1.78
N PHE A 131 -1.95 6.78 -1.56
CA PHE A 131 -1.63 5.83 -2.61
C PHE A 131 -2.93 5.22 -3.11
N ILE A 132 -3.17 5.23 -4.41
CA ILE A 132 -4.39 4.67 -5.02
C ILE A 132 -3.97 3.57 -5.98
N SER A 133 -4.41 2.33 -5.74
CA SER A 133 -4.20 1.24 -6.68
C SER A 133 -5.00 1.50 -7.96
N ILE A 134 -4.32 1.44 -9.10
CA ILE A 134 -4.92 1.67 -10.42
C ILE A 134 -4.81 0.44 -11.34
N SER A 135 -4.64 -0.73 -10.74
CA SER A 135 -4.65 -1.99 -11.48
C SER A 135 -5.97 -2.14 -12.23
N GLY A 136 -5.89 -2.51 -13.51
CA GLY A 136 -7.06 -2.62 -14.39
C GLY A 136 -7.57 -1.31 -14.99
N TYR A 137 -7.04 -0.15 -14.58
CA TYR A 137 -7.45 1.13 -15.16
C TYR A 137 -6.80 1.39 -16.52
N LYS A 138 -7.55 2.07 -17.41
CA LYS A 138 -7.00 2.72 -18.60
C LYS A 138 -6.42 4.08 -18.21
N ILE A 139 -5.45 4.59 -18.98
CA ILE A 139 -4.86 5.92 -18.76
C ILE A 139 -5.93 7.01 -18.64
N SER A 140 -6.90 7.00 -19.54
CA SER A 140 -8.00 7.99 -19.53
C SER A 140 -8.82 7.98 -18.24
N SER A 141 -9.00 6.80 -17.61
CA SER A 141 -9.70 6.68 -16.33
C SER A 141 -8.86 7.27 -15.18
N VAL A 142 -7.55 7.04 -15.19
CA VAL A 142 -6.63 7.63 -14.21
C VAL A 142 -6.60 9.16 -14.35
N GLU A 143 -6.58 9.67 -15.57
CA GLU A 143 -6.65 11.12 -15.82
C GLU A 143 -7.94 11.75 -15.31
N LYS A 144 -9.08 11.09 -15.57
CA LYS A 144 -10.38 11.54 -15.03
C LYS A 144 -10.38 11.56 -13.51
N LEU A 145 -9.86 10.51 -12.88
CA LEU A 145 -9.71 10.44 -11.42
C LEU A 145 -8.80 11.55 -10.90
N PHE A 146 -7.64 11.77 -11.52
CA PHE A 146 -6.69 12.80 -11.12
C PHE A 146 -7.31 14.21 -11.20
N LYS A 147 -8.09 14.51 -12.26
CA LYS A 147 -8.85 15.75 -12.39
C LYS A 147 -9.87 15.91 -11.26
N LYS A 148 -10.67 14.86 -10.95
CA LYS A 148 -11.64 14.86 -9.84
C LYS A 148 -11.01 15.11 -8.47
N LEU A 149 -9.71 14.80 -8.32
CA LEU A 149 -8.93 15.03 -7.11
C LEU A 149 -8.11 16.33 -7.16
N ASN A 150 -8.51 17.29 -8.02
CA ASN A 150 -7.87 18.58 -8.20
C ASN A 150 -6.35 18.48 -8.48
N ARG A 151 -5.94 17.43 -9.18
CA ARG A 151 -4.53 17.12 -9.52
C ARG A 151 -3.60 17.19 -8.30
N SER A 152 -4.10 16.76 -7.14
CA SER A 152 -3.37 16.83 -5.89
C SER A 152 -2.03 16.10 -5.94
N LYS A 153 -0.95 16.80 -5.63
CA LYS A 153 0.41 16.23 -5.53
C LYS A 153 0.58 15.24 -4.37
N ARG A 154 -0.41 15.13 -3.49
CA ARG A 154 -0.44 14.14 -2.41
C ARG A 154 -0.98 12.79 -2.86
N VAL A 155 -1.57 12.71 -4.06
CA VAL A 155 -2.01 11.45 -4.69
C VAL A 155 -0.82 10.79 -5.36
N ILE A 156 -0.66 9.48 -5.14
CA ILE A 156 0.34 8.63 -5.77
C ILE A 156 -0.40 7.43 -6.37
N PHE A 157 -0.34 7.29 -7.67
CA PHE A 157 -0.97 6.18 -8.37
C PHE A 157 -0.07 4.94 -8.31
N THR A 158 -0.58 3.87 -7.69
CA THR A 158 0.16 2.61 -7.55
C THR A 158 -0.28 1.65 -8.64
N TYR A 159 0.64 1.34 -9.54
CA TYR A 159 0.45 0.35 -10.59
C TYR A 159 1.15 -0.95 -10.19
N GLY A 160 0.48 -2.07 -10.42
CA GLY A 160 0.99 -3.41 -10.29
C GLY A 160 0.01 -4.37 -10.95
N PHE A 161 0.47 -5.43 -11.57
CA PHE A 161 -0.41 -6.45 -12.12
C PHE A 161 -0.97 -7.33 -11.00
N GLN A 162 -2.27 -7.65 -11.04
CA GLN A 162 -2.97 -8.38 -9.96
C GLN A 162 -2.89 -9.89 -10.14
N SER A 163 -1.69 -10.41 -10.40
CA SER A 163 -1.38 -11.83 -10.38
C SER A 163 -0.22 -12.10 -9.43
N PHE A 164 -0.26 -13.21 -8.71
CA PHE A 164 0.77 -13.61 -7.76
C PHE A 164 1.21 -15.06 -8.03
N PRO A 165 2.41 -15.29 -8.56
CA PRO A 165 3.36 -14.29 -9.06
C PRO A 165 2.89 -13.66 -10.38
N THR A 166 3.41 -12.46 -10.66
CA THR A 166 3.21 -11.82 -11.96
C THR A 166 4.30 -12.29 -12.92
N ASP A 167 3.90 -12.74 -14.12
CA ASP A 167 4.83 -12.97 -15.22
C ASP A 167 5.36 -11.61 -15.72
N TYR A 168 6.69 -11.45 -15.84
CA TYR A 168 7.33 -10.21 -16.28
C TYR A 168 6.82 -9.73 -17.65
N ARG A 169 6.42 -10.63 -18.54
CA ARG A 169 5.84 -10.32 -19.86
C ARG A 169 4.53 -9.52 -19.75
N ASN A 170 3.84 -9.59 -18.61
CA ASN A 170 2.61 -8.86 -18.33
C ASN A 170 2.87 -7.46 -17.69
N LEU A 171 4.14 -7.12 -17.42
CA LEU A 171 4.51 -5.84 -16.87
C LEU A 171 4.41 -4.74 -17.94
N ARG A 172 3.38 -3.92 -17.86
CA ARG A 172 3.21 -2.77 -18.77
C ARG A 172 3.94 -1.55 -18.22
N MET A 173 5.27 -1.57 -18.13
CA MET A 173 6.06 -0.47 -17.57
C MET A 173 5.90 0.86 -18.34
N GLY A 174 5.56 0.79 -19.63
CA GLY A 174 5.18 1.97 -20.43
C GLY A 174 4.02 2.76 -19.85
N PHE A 175 3.10 2.10 -19.16
CA PHE A 175 1.98 2.74 -18.47
C PHE A 175 2.45 3.73 -17.38
N LEU A 176 3.45 3.36 -16.60
CA LEU A 176 4.04 4.26 -15.59
C LEU A 176 4.74 5.46 -16.24
N LYS A 177 5.46 5.23 -17.36
CA LYS A 177 6.12 6.30 -18.10
C LYS A 177 5.10 7.32 -18.60
N GLU A 178 3.99 6.86 -19.18
CA GLU A 178 2.92 7.74 -19.65
C GLU A 178 2.27 8.56 -18.53
N LEU A 179 1.98 7.96 -17.37
CA LEU A 179 1.46 8.68 -16.21
C LEU A 179 2.45 9.77 -15.71
N LYS A 180 3.74 9.46 -15.71
CA LYS A 180 4.78 10.44 -15.35
C LYS A 180 4.83 11.62 -16.32
N GLN A 181 4.70 11.38 -17.62
CA GLN A 181 4.63 12.44 -18.64
C GLN A 181 3.43 13.38 -18.44
N LYS A 182 2.35 12.88 -17.80
CA LYS A 182 1.17 13.66 -17.43
C LYS A 182 1.29 14.32 -16.03
N ASN A 183 2.51 14.45 -15.50
CA ASN A 183 2.81 15.04 -14.18
C ASN A 183 2.14 14.33 -12.99
N MET A 184 1.85 13.05 -13.11
CA MET A 184 1.34 12.23 -12.03
C MET A 184 2.47 11.60 -11.23
N ARG A 185 2.30 11.48 -9.92
CA ARG A 185 3.20 10.70 -9.09
C ARG A 185 2.80 9.24 -9.17
N VAL A 186 3.79 8.38 -9.35
CA VAL A 186 3.57 6.95 -9.54
C VAL A 186 4.38 6.12 -8.55
N CYS A 187 3.85 4.96 -8.23
CA CYS A 187 4.49 3.89 -7.47
C CYS A 187 4.32 2.59 -8.25
N TYR A 188 5.34 1.78 -8.30
CA TYR A 188 5.26 0.42 -8.84
C TYR A 188 5.12 -0.57 -7.68
N ALA A 189 4.13 -1.45 -7.74
CA ALA A 189 3.96 -2.59 -6.84
C ALA A 189 4.45 -3.85 -7.56
N ASP A 190 5.60 -4.34 -7.18
CA ASP A 190 6.20 -5.52 -7.76
C ASP A 190 5.58 -6.79 -7.16
N HIS A 191 5.05 -7.64 -8.04
CA HIS A 191 4.48 -8.95 -7.72
C HIS A 191 5.16 -10.08 -8.52
N THR A 192 6.31 -9.82 -9.12
CA THR A 192 7.05 -10.82 -9.88
C THR A 192 7.64 -11.91 -8.97
N SER A 193 7.95 -13.07 -9.52
CA SER A 193 8.69 -14.10 -8.81
C SER A 193 10.15 -13.69 -8.59
N ARG A 194 10.80 -14.28 -7.57
CA ARG A 194 12.21 -13.99 -7.28
C ARG A 194 13.14 -14.20 -8.47
N ASP A 195 12.82 -15.16 -9.32
CA ASP A 195 13.66 -15.54 -10.45
C ASP A 195 13.67 -14.49 -11.57
N ASN A 196 12.74 -13.52 -11.53
CA ASN A 196 12.54 -12.50 -12.57
C ASN A 196 12.81 -11.06 -12.10
N ILE A 197 13.27 -10.87 -10.87
CA ILE A 197 13.44 -9.51 -10.30
C ILE A 197 14.71 -8.81 -10.85
N PHE A 198 15.65 -9.56 -11.40
CA PHE A 198 16.98 -9.07 -11.82
C PHE A 198 17.29 -9.30 -13.30
N GLU A 199 16.34 -9.79 -14.10
CA GLU A 199 16.43 -9.83 -15.55
C GLU A 199 15.81 -8.57 -16.19
#